data_a92b9a2e4d7785fcba1238fabd559a84
#
_entry.id   a92b9a2e4d7785fcba1238fabd559a84
#
_cell.length_a   1.000
_cell.length_b   1.000
_cell.length_c   1.000
_cell.angle_alpha   90.00
_cell.angle_beta   90.00
_cell.angle_gamma   90.00
#
_symmetry.space_group_name_H-M   'P 1'
#
loop_
_entity.id
_entity.type
_entity.pdbx_description
1 polymer ?
#
loop_
_entity_poly.entity_id
_entity_poly.type
_entity_poly.pdbx_seq_one_letter_code
_entity_poly.pdbx_strand_id
1 'polypeptide(L)'
;MEYFPAPLEKLVEQFAKLPGVGYKSAQRLAFHVLSLPAEEAQAFADAITDAKRSVTLCPTCQNLTAGGLCPICADAKRDDATICVVADPRDVIAIERSREYRGRYH
;
A
#
# COMPACT_ATOMS: atom_id res chain seq x y z
N MET A 1 -20.23 -16.31 11.73
CA MET A 1 -21.02 -16.88 10.65
C MET A 1 -20.99 -18.40 10.71
N GLU A 2 -22.13 -18.99 11.06
CA GLU A 2 -22.20 -20.40 11.42
C GLU A 2 -22.11 -21.38 10.26
N TYR A 3 -22.37 -20.89 9.04
CA TYR A 3 -22.48 -21.75 7.87
C TYR A 3 -21.22 -21.88 7.04
N PHE A 4 -20.18 -21.14 7.40
CA PHE A 4 -18.90 -21.20 6.69
C PHE A 4 -17.91 -22.04 7.47
N PRO A 5 -17.05 -22.80 6.76
CA PRO A 5 -15.92 -23.43 7.44
C PRO A 5 -15.07 -22.37 8.15
N ALA A 6 -14.48 -22.74 9.28
CA ALA A 6 -13.74 -21.80 10.11
C ALA A 6 -12.64 -21.03 9.37
N PRO A 7 -11.84 -21.64 8.47
CA PRO A 7 -10.84 -20.88 7.73
C PRO A 7 -11.44 -19.82 6.80
N LEU A 8 -12.58 -20.13 6.18
CA LEU A 8 -13.26 -19.15 5.32
C LEU A 8 -13.84 -18.01 6.15
N GLU A 9 -14.42 -18.32 7.28
CA GLU A 9 -14.96 -17.31 8.20
C GLU A 9 -13.88 -16.34 8.66
N LYS A 10 -12.70 -16.84 8.99
CA LYS A 10 -11.56 -16.01 9.37
C LYS A 10 -11.13 -15.08 8.24
N LEU A 11 -11.13 -15.59 7.00
CA LEU A 11 -10.78 -14.78 5.84
C LEU A 11 -11.80 -13.66 5.60
N VAL A 12 -13.09 -13.98 5.70
CA VAL A 12 -14.17 -12.98 5.61
C VAL A 12 -13.99 -11.90 6.67
N GLU A 13 -13.70 -12.29 7.90
CA GLU A 13 -13.48 -11.34 8.99
C GLU A 13 -12.32 -10.39 8.71
N GLN A 14 -11.23 -10.88 8.14
CA GLN A 14 -10.09 -10.03 7.80
C GLN A 14 -10.45 -9.00 6.74
N PHE A 15 -11.17 -9.41 5.69
CA PHE A 15 -11.63 -8.45 4.69
C PHE A 15 -12.61 -7.44 5.26
N ALA A 16 -13.47 -7.86 6.18
CA ALA A 16 -14.47 -6.98 6.78
C ALA A 16 -13.84 -5.89 7.67
N LYS A 17 -12.62 -6.08 8.13
CA LYS A 17 -11.89 -5.07 8.90
C LYS A 17 -11.33 -3.93 8.06
N LEU A 18 -11.26 -4.12 6.75
CA LEU A 18 -10.71 -3.10 5.85
C LEU A 18 -11.66 -1.92 5.72
N PRO A 19 -11.14 -0.68 5.73
CA PRO A 19 -11.99 0.51 5.57
C PRO A 19 -12.77 0.46 4.27
N GLY A 20 -14.05 0.78 4.33
CA GLY A 20 -14.91 0.78 3.15
C GLY A 20 -15.41 -0.58 2.69
N VAL A 21 -14.99 -1.67 3.34
CA VAL A 21 -15.42 -3.01 2.99
C VAL A 21 -16.54 -3.45 3.95
N GLY A 22 -17.77 -3.54 3.43
CA GLY A 22 -18.88 -4.07 4.18
C GLY A 22 -18.86 -5.60 4.21
N TYR A 23 -19.74 -6.18 5.02
CA TYR A 23 -19.73 -7.63 5.23
C TYR A 23 -20.00 -8.41 3.95
N LYS A 24 -20.97 -7.96 3.13
CA LYS A 24 -21.24 -8.64 1.85
C LYS A 24 -20.07 -8.56 0.88
N SER A 25 -19.40 -7.42 0.82
CA SER A 25 -18.20 -7.28 0.00
C SER A 25 -17.06 -8.16 0.50
N ALA A 26 -16.92 -8.26 1.82
CA ALA A 26 -15.92 -9.15 2.44
C ALA A 26 -16.14 -10.60 2.05
N GLN A 27 -17.40 -11.06 2.06
CA GLN A 27 -17.73 -12.42 1.63
C GLN A 27 -17.36 -12.64 0.15
N ARG A 28 -17.70 -11.69 -0.71
CA ARG A 28 -17.39 -11.78 -2.14
C ARG A 28 -15.88 -11.84 -2.38
N LEU A 29 -15.12 -11.03 -1.67
CA LEU A 29 -13.65 -11.04 -1.76
C LEU A 29 -13.07 -12.38 -1.30
N ALA A 30 -13.57 -12.91 -0.18
CA ALA A 30 -13.11 -14.19 0.34
C ALA A 30 -13.39 -15.33 -0.63
N PHE A 31 -14.58 -15.37 -1.22
CA PHE A 31 -14.91 -16.36 -2.23
C PHE A 31 -14.05 -16.22 -3.48
N HIS A 32 -13.74 -14.99 -3.86
CA HIS A 32 -12.83 -14.75 -4.98
C HIS A 32 -11.44 -15.37 -4.70
N VAL A 33 -10.91 -15.14 -3.51
CA VAL A 33 -9.62 -15.72 -3.11
C VAL A 33 -9.65 -17.23 -3.17
N LEU A 34 -10.74 -17.87 -2.73
CA LEU A 34 -10.89 -19.33 -2.81
C LEU A 34 -10.89 -19.83 -4.26
N SER A 35 -11.33 -19.01 -5.21
CA SER A 35 -11.36 -19.41 -6.62
C SER A 35 -10.02 -19.24 -7.33
N LEU A 36 -9.06 -18.56 -6.69
CA LEU A 36 -7.73 -18.37 -7.27
C LEU A 36 -6.92 -19.68 -7.23
N PRO A 37 -6.04 -19.89 -8.23
CA PRO A 37 -5.03 -20.94 -8.11
C PRO A 37 -4.19 -20.73 -6.83
N ALA A 38 -3.69 -21.80 -6.25
CA ALA A 38 -2.93 -21.75 -5.00
C ALA A 38 -1.75 -20.78 -5.07
N GLU A 39 -1.05 -20.72 -6.21
CA GLU A 39 0.09 -19.85 -6.43
C GLU A 39 -0.31 -18.38 -6.39
N GLU A 40 -1.46 -18.04 -6.97
CA GLU A 40 -1.95 -16.65 -6.96
C GLU A 40 -2.41 -16.23 -5.56
N ALA A 41 -3.08 -17.13 -4.85
CA ALA A 41 -3.48 -16.86 -3.47
C ALA A 41 -2.25 -16.64 -2.57
N GLN A 42 -1.21 -17.46 -2.76
CA GLN A 42 0.04 -17.31 -2.03
C GLN A 42 0.74 -15.99 -2.37
N ALA A 43 0.76 -15.64 -3.66
CA ALA A 43 1.36 -14.37 -4.11
C ALA A 43 0.65 -13.17 -3.48
N PHE A 44 -0.66 -13.23 -3.35
CA PHE A 44 -1.44 -12.17 -2.70
C PHE A 44 -1.06 -12.05 -1.22
N ALA A 45 -1.01 -13.16 -0.53
CA ALA A 45 -0.61 -13.20 0.90
C ALA A 45 0.81 -12.66 1.09
N ASP A 46 1.74 -13.08 0.22
CA ASP A 46 3.14 -12.64 0.28
C ASP A 46 3.27 -11.14 -0.01
N ALA A 47 2.48 -10.62 -0.95
CA ALA A 47 2.49 -9.19 -1.25
C ALA A 47 2.12 -8.35 -0.02
N ILE A 48 1.14 -8.81 0.74
CA ILE A 48 0.72 -8.14 1.98
C ILE A 48 1.85 -8.16 3.01
N THR A 49 2.43 -9.31 3.26
CA THR A 49 3.48 -9.46 4.27
C THR A 49 4.76 -8.74 3.86
N ASP A 50 5.14 -8.80 2.59
CA ASP A 50 6.34 -8.14 2.09
C ASP A 50 6.21 -6.62 2.13
N ALA A 51 5.05 -6.07 1.74
CA ALA A 51 4.81 -4.64 1.81
C ALA A 51 4.90 -4.16 3.26
N LYS A 52 4.29 -4.89 4.19
CA LYS A 52 4.31 -4.52 5.60
C LYS A 52 5.71 -4.56 6.19
N ARG A 53 6.53 -5.50 5.74
CA ARG A 53 7.90 -5.69 6.23
C ARG A 53 8.91 -4.74 5.58
N SER A 54 8.76 -4.46 4.29
CA SER A 54 9.78 -3.81 3.48
C SER A 54 9.55 -2.33 3.24
N VAL A 55 8.31 -1.87 3.26
CA VAL A 55 8.01 -0.45 3.04
C VAL A 55 8.22 0.31 4.33
N THR A 56 9.10 1.33 4.27
CA THR A 56 9.45 2.18 5.39
C THR A 56 9.34 3.64 4.99
N LEU A 57 9.63 4.54 5.93
CA LEU A 57 9.62 5.97 5.64
C LEU A 57 11.03 6.42 5.24
N CYS A 58 11.11 7.27 4.22
CA CYS A 58 12.37 7.89 3.83
C CYS A 58 12.91 8.73 4.99
N PRO A 59 14.16 8.54 5.43
CA PRO A 59 14.70 9.28 6.58
C PRO A 59 14.81 10.78 6.33
N THR A 60 14.85 11.22 5.07
CA THR A 60 14.96 12.62 4.72
C THR A 60 13.61 13.31 4.59
N CYS A 61 12.67 12.74 3.83
CA CYS A 61 11.39 13.41 3.53
C CYS A 61 10.16 12.72 4.12
N GLN A 62 10.29 11.55 4.71
CA GLN A 62 9.21 10.76 5.29
C GLN A 62 8.23 10.18 4.25
N ASN A 63 8.59 10.20 2.96
CA ASN A 63 7.84 9.50 1.94
C ASN A 63 8.05 7.99 2.08
N LEU A 64 7.21 7.21 1.43
CA LEU A 64 7.33 5.75 1.43
C LEU A 64 8.51 5.32 0.56
N THR A 65 9.27 4.35 1.04
CA THR A 65 10.42 3.80 0.32
C THR A 65 10.59 2.32 0.67
N ALA A 66 11.31 1.60 -0.16
CA ALA A 66 11.65 0.20 0.09
C ALA A 66 13.05 0.07 0.69
N GLY A 67 13.43 0.99 1.57
CA GLY A 67 14.72 1.04 2.23
C GLY A 67 15.56 2.22 1.76
N GLY A 68 16.34 2.82 2.67
CA GLY A 68 17.18 3.97 2.39
C GLY A 68 16.41 5.20 1.94
N LEU A 69 17.02 6.01 1.10
CA LEU A 69 16.38 7.20 0.54
C LEU A 69 15.34 6.81 -0.51
N CYS A 70 14.21 7.53 -0.54
CA CYS A 70 13.24 7.36 -1.60
C CYS A 70 13.83 7.85 -2.95
N PRO A 71 13.27 7.44 -4.09
CA PRO A 71 13.79 7.82 -5.40
C PRO A 71 13.88 9.34 -5.60
N ILE A 72 12.98 10.11 -5.00
CA ILE A 72 12.97 11.57 -5.11
C ILE A 72 14.15 12.17 -4.37
N CYS A 73 14.39 11.76 -3.13
CA CYS A 73 15.53 12.25 -2.35
C CYS A 73 16.86 11.79 -2.91
N ALA A 74 16.90 10.65 -3.59
CA ALA A 74 18.10 10.12 -4.22
C ALA A 74 18.40 10.75 -5.58
N ASP A 75 17.45 11.48 -6.16
CA ASP A 75 17.61 12.09 -7.49
C ASP A 75 18.39 13.41 -7.41
N ALA A 76 19.63 13.39 -7.87
CA ALA A 76 20.51 14.55 -7.86
C ALA A 76 20.07 15.68 -8.82
N LYS A 77 19.16 15.38 -9.74
CA LYS A 77 18.66 16.37 -10.71
C LYS A 77 17.56 17.27 -10.13
N ARG A 78 17.08 16.95 -8.94
CA ARG A 78 16.04 17.72 -8.28
C ARG A 78 16.59 19.03 -7.72
N ASP A 79 15.74 20.05 -7.70
CA ASP A 79 16.07 21.35 -7.12
C ASP A 79 16.05 21.25 -5.59
N ASP A 80 17.20 21.47 -4.96
CA ASP A 80 17.34 21.42 -3.50
C ASP A 80 16.83 22.70 -2.81
N ALA A 81 16.59 23.77 -3.58
CA ALA A 81 16.19 25.06 -3.01
C ALA A 81 14.68 25.14 -2.73
N THR A 82 13.90 24.18 -3.25
CA THR A 82 12.44 24.21 -3.13
C THR A 82 11.95 22.96 -2.42
N ILE A 83 11.16 23.15 -1.37
CA ILE A 83 10.56 22.06 -0.60
C ILE A 83 9.05 22.23 -0.59
N CYS A 84 8.34 21.17 -0.98
CA CYS A 84 6.89 21.11 -0.89
C CYS A 84 6.52 20.31 0.35
N VAL A 85 5.82 20.93 1.28
CA VAL A 85 5.36 20.28 2.51
C VAL A 85 3.99 19.67 2.26
N VAL A 86 3.86 18.38 2.53
CA VAL A 86 2.60 17.63 2.38
C VAL A 86 2.28 16.90 3.66
N ALA A 87 1.00 16.62 3.86
CA ALA A 87 0.52 15.93 5.06
C ALA A 87 0.60 14.40 4.93
N ASP A 88 0.62 13.88 3.70
CA ASP A 88 0.49 12.45 3.44
C ASP A 88 1.31 12.07 2.20
N PRO A 89 2.00 10.90 2.23
CA PRO A 89 2.74 10.43 1.05
C PRO A 89 1.90 10.30 -0.22
N ARG A 90 0.59 10.10 -0.09
CA ARG A 90 -0.30 10.06 -1.26
C ARG A 90 -0.35 11.38 -1.99
N ASP A 91 -0.13 12.49 -1.30
CA ASP A 91 -0.06 13.82 -1.92
C ASP A 91 1.18 13.95 -2.81
N VAL A 92 2.29 13.33 -2.41
CA VAL A 92 3.51 13.29 -3.23
C VAL A 92 3.21 12.62 -4.58
N ILE A 93 2.52 11.49 -4.56
CA ILE A 93 2.17 10.78 -5.80
C ILE A 93 1.31 11.65 -6.70
N ALA A 94 0.32 12.33 -6.14
CA ALA A 94 -0.57 13.21 -6.91
C ALA A 94 0.20 14.35 -7.57
N ILE A 95 1.12 14.97 -6.85
CA ILE A 95 1.94 16.07 -7.38
C ILE A 95 2.91 15.57 -8.44
N GLU A 96 3.55 14.41 -8.21
CA GLU A 96 4.49 13.82 -9.17
C GLU A 96 3.83 13.44 -10.50
N ARG A 97 2.56 13.05 -10.46
CA ARG A 97 1.81 12.74 -11.69
C ARG A 97 1.65 13.94 -12.62
N SER A 98 1.67 15.15 -12.07
CA SER A 98 1.60 16.36 -12.89
C SER A 98 2.85 16.58 -13.71
N ARG A 99 4.00 16.05 -13.27
CA ARG A 99 5.32 16.19 -13.88
C ARG A 99 5.82 17.64 -13.97
N GLU A 100 5.21 18.52 -13.19
CA GLU A 100 5.54 19.96 -13.21
C GLU A 100 6.46 20.36 -12.07
N TYR A 101 6.52 19.56 -11.00
CA TYR A 101 7.32 19.89 -9.82
C TYR A 101 8.65 19.15 -9.85
N ARG A 102 9.75 19.87 -9.63
CA ARG A 102 11.12 19.31 -9.67
C ARG A 102 11.89 19.53 -8.38
N GLY A 103 11.21 19.95 -7.32
CA GLY A 103 11.82 20.17 -6.02
C GLY A 103 11.79 18.94 -5.11
N ARG A 104 11.98 19.18 -3.82
CA ARG A 104 11.97 18.16 -2.76
C ARG A 104 10.67 18.20 -2.00
N TYR A 105 10.48 17.22 -1.12
CA TYR A 105 9.28 17.10 -0.30
C TYR A 105 9.65 16.92 1.18
N HIS A 106 8.67 17.20 2.02
CA HIS A 106 8.73 16.89 3.45
C HIS A 106 7.35 16.60 4.04
#